data_c4e88467d1709c1b4abc71ab9d4c60f9
#
_entry.id   c4e88467d1709c1b4abc71ab9d4c60f9
#
_cell.length_a   1.000
_cell.length_b   1.000
_cell.length_c   1.000
_cell.angle_alpha   90.00
_cell.angle_beta   90.00
_cell.angle_gamma   90.00
#
_symmetry.space_group_name_H-M   'P 1'
#
loop_
_entity.id
_entity.type
_entity.pdbx_description
1 polymer ?
#
loop_
_entity_poly.entity_id
_entity_poly.type
_entity_poly.pdbx_seq_one_letter_code
_entity_poly.pdbx_strand_id
1 'polypeptide(L)'
;MGMSVTIGPATEQDAEHILKLQYLCYQSEAELYNNYRLEPLTQTLDELRAELADGRVLVARLGDEVVGSVRGRVDEHGTAAISKLIVHPRMQRHGLGSRLLAALEELLAGEGAASRYRLFTGHRSEGNLRLYRKLGYVPVATERVSPALSLVTLEKPSGTDRAGGSVAAGELAASA
;
A
#
# COMPACT_ATOMS: atom_id res chain seq x y z
N MET A 1 15.88 13.91 -22.42
CA MET A 1 16.16 13.00 -21.29
C MET A 1 15.20 13.27 -20.16
N GLY A 2 14.37 12.29 -19.86
CA GLY A 2 13.42 12.40 -18.79
C GLY A 2 14.09 12.33 -17.41
N MET A 3 13.51 12.99 -16.42
CA MET A 3 13.96 12.86 -15.04
C MET A 3 13.63 11.45 -14.53
N SER A 4 14.57 10.86 -13.81
CA SER A 4 14.36 9.56 -13.19
C SER A 4 13.53 9.69 -11.92
N VAL A 5 12.68 8.71 -11.67
CA VAL A 5 11.97 8.60 -10.40
C VAL A 5 12.85 7.85 -9.41
N THR A 6 13.04 8.41 -8.23
CA THR A 6 13.77 7.75 -7.14
C THR A 6 12.80 7.39 -6.03
N ILE A 7 13.04 6.25 -5.38
CA ILE A 7 12.23 5.77 -4.26
C ILE A 7 13.13 5.70 -3.03
N GLY A 8 12.65 6.26 -1.93
CA GLY A 8 13.40 6.26 -0.68
C GLY A 8 12.51 6.57 0.52
N PRO A 9 13.08 6.55 1.73
CA PRO A 9 12.32 6.83 2.93
C PRO A 9 11.75 8.24 2.94
N ALA A 10 10.52 8.39 3.41
CA ALA A 10 9.92 9.69 3.64
C ALA A 10 10.53 10.34 4.88
N THR A 11 10.63 11.66 4.85
CA THR A 11 11.04 12.46 6.02
C THR A 11 9.82 13.23 6.53
N GLU A 12 9.97 13.81 7.73
CA GLU A 12 8.90 14.65 8.28
C GLU A 12 8.55 15.83 7.38
N GLN A 13 9.53 16.32 6.64
CA GLN A 13 9.33 17.41 5.68
C GLN A 13 8.44 17.00 4.50
N ASP A 14 8.31 15.72 4.25
CA ASP A 14 7.47 15.21 3.16
C ASP A 14 6.00 15.13 3.54
N ALA A 15 5.65 15.24 4.83
CA ALA A 15 4.31 14.97 5.33
C ALA A 15 3.22 15.78 4.60
N GLU A 16 3.42 17.08 4.45
CA GLU A 16 2.44 17.93 3.76
C GLU A 16 2.25 17.55 2.29
N HIS A 17 3.34 17.23 1.61
CA HIS A 17 3.30 16.83 0.21
C HIS A 17 2.61 15.48 0.04
N ILE A 18 2.89 14.54 0.95
CA ILE A 18 2.23 13.24 0.96
C ILE A 18 0.73 13.40 1.16
N LEU A 19 0.33 14.24 2.13
CA LEU A 19 -1.09 14.45 2.43
C LEU A 19 -1.83 15.08 1.25
N LYS A 20 -1.25 16.07 0.60
CA LYS A 20 -1.83 16.67 -0.61
C LYS A 20 -1.98 15.66 -1.73
N LEU A 21 -0.97 14.83 -1.94
CA LEU A 21 -1.01 13.77 -2.94
C LEU A 21 -2.10 12.74 -2.59
N GLN A 22 -2.22 12.40 -1.33
CA GLN A 22 -3.23 11.49 -0.83
C GLN A 22 -4.65 12.00 -1.13
N TYR A 23 -4.92 13.26 -0.80
CA TYR A 23 -6.22 13.86 -1.10
C TYR A 23 -6.52 13.86 -2.61
N LEU A 24 -5.52 14.14 -3.41
CA LEU A 24 -5.68 14.10 -4.87
C LEU A 24 -5.98 12.68 -5.37
N CYS A 25 -5.21 11.70 -4.91
CA CYS A 25 -5.32 10.33 -5.42
C CYS A 25 -6.62 9.64 -5.00
N TYR A 26 -7.14 9.95 -3.81
CA TYR A 26 -8.37 9.31 -3.32
C TYR A 26 -9.66 9.96 -3.82
N GLN A 27 -9.60 11.01 -4.63
CA GLN A 27 -10.79 11.60 -5.23
C GLN A 27 -11.54 10.60 -6.12
N SER A 28 -10.81 9.81 -6.89
CA SER A 28 -11.41 8.79 -7.75
C SER A 28 -12.13 7.70 -6.94
N GLU A 29 -11.56 7.30 -5.80
CA GLU A 29 -12.20 6.34 -4.90
C GLU A 29 -13.47 6.94 -4.28
N ALA A 30 -13.39 8.20 -3.85
CA ALA A 30 -14.56 8.90 -3.31
C ALA A 30 -15.70 8.96 -4.32
N GLU A 31 -15.39 9.24 -5.56
CA GLU A 31 -16.37 9.26 -6.65
C GLU A 31 -16.96 7.87 -6.90
N LEU A 32 -16.09 6.85 -6.95
CA LEU A 32 -16.48 5.47 -7.21
C LEU A 32 -17.47 4.95 -6.16
N TYR A 33 -17.24 5.25 -4.88
CA TYR A 33 -18.08 4.79 -3.77
C TYR A 33 -19.08 5.84 -3.29
N ASN A 34 -19.12 6.99 -3.95
CA ASN A 34 -19.96 8.13 -3.57
C ASN A 34 -19.79 8.48 -2.09
N ASN A 35 -18.55 8.54 -1.64
CA ASN A 35 -18.22 8.79 -0.23
C ASN A 35 -16.94 9.62 -0.12
N TYR A 36 -17.09 10.90 0.20
CA TYR A 36 -15.97 11.83 0.36
C TYR A 36 -15.45 11.89 1.80
N ARG A 37 -15.93 10.98 2.66
CA ARG A 37 -15.48 10.84 4.04
C ARG A 37 -14.66 9.58 4.26
N LEU A 38 -14.13 8.99 3.19
CA LEU A 38 -13.17 7.90 3.30
C LEU A 38 -12.00 8.35 4.15
N GLU A 39 -11.48 7.45 4.99
CA GLU A 39 -10.41 7.78 5.95
C GLU A 39 -9.24 8.52 5.30
N PRO A 40 -8.72 8.12 4.12
CA PRO A 40 -7.61 8.86 3.51
C PRO A 40 -7.94 10.32 3.17
N LEU A 41 -9.21 10.66 3.00
CA LEU A 41 -9.63 12.03 2.68
C LEU A 41 -9.89 12.87 3.93
N THR A 42 -9.99 12.25 5.10
CA THR A 42 -10.24 12.95 6.37
C THR A 42 -9.02 12.91 7.29
N GLN A 43 -7.99 12.18 6.93
CA GLN A 43 -6.77 12.11 7.72
C GLN A 43 -6.14 13.49 7.85
N THR A 44 -5.75 13.84 9.08
CA THR A 44 -5.09 15.11 9.38
C THR A 44 -3.59 14.99 9.21
N LEU A 45 -2.92 16.15 9.12
CA LEU A 45 -1.46 16.17 9.03
C LEU A 45 -0.80 15.57 10.27
N ASP A 46 -1.36 15.82 11.45
CA ASP A 46 -0.83 15.24 12.70
C ASP A 46 -0.96 13.73 12.72
N GLU A 47 -2.08 13.20 12.24
CA GLU A 47 -2.27 11.75 12.11
C GLU A 47 -1.27 11.13 11.14
N LEU A 48 -1.02 11.80 10.01
CA LEU A 48 -0.02 11.34 9.05
C LEU A 48 1.39 11.37 9.65
N ARG A 49 1.73 12.43 10.37
CA ARG A 49 3.03 12.53 11.04
C ARG A 49 3.23 11.41 12.05
N ALA A 50 2.17 11.03 12.76
CA ALA A 50 2.24 9.90 13.69
C ALA A 50 2.55 8.59 12.96
N GLU A 51 1.95 8.36 11.80
CA GLU A 51 2.26 7.19 10.97
C GLU A 51 3.70 7.20 10.45
N LEU A 52 4.23 8.37 10.10
CA LEU A 52 5.63 8.52 9.70
C LEU A 52 6.60 8.14 10.81
N ALA A 53 6.24 8.47 12.06
CA ALA A 53 7.07 8.18 13.22
C ALA A 53 7.00 6.70 13.63
N ASP A 54 5.86 6.07 13.43
CA ASP A 54 5.54 4.74 13.98
C ASP A 54 5.79 3.59 13.01
N GLY A 55 5.76 3.86 11.70
CA GLY A 55 5.91 2.83 10.67
C GLY A 55 7.01 3.14 9.68
N ARG A 56 6.91 2.48 8.52
CA ARG A 56 7.80 2.74 7.39
C ARG A 56 6.98 3.39 6.28
N VAL A 57 7.47 4.50 5.77
CA VAL A 57 6.83 5.23 4.67
C VAL A 57 7.89 5.48 3.60
N LEU A 58 7.58 5.07 2.39
CA LEU A 58 8.42 5.35 1.23
C LEU A 58 7.74 6.41 0.35
N VAL A 59 8.57 7.23 -0.29
CA VAL A 59 8.11 8.19 -1.29
C VAL A 59 8.83 7.95 -2.61
N ALA A 60 8.13 8.22 -3.69
CA ALA A 60 8.69 8.30 -5.01
C ALA A 60 8.81 9.78 -5.38
N ARG A 61 9.98 10.20 -5.84
CA ARG A 61 10.25 11.59 -6.20
C ARG A 61 10.61 11.69 -7.68
N LEU A 62 10.06 12.69 -8.33
CA LEU A 62 10.48 13.12 -9.66
C LEU A 62 11.08 14.51 -9.49
N GLY A 63 12.41 14.59 -9.48
CA GLY A 63 13.09 15.80 -9.00
C GLY A 63 12.76 16.01 -7.53
N ASP A 64 12.25 17.19 -7.18
CA ASP A 64 11.84 17.51 -5.80
C ASP A 64 10.37 17.21 -5.52
N GLU A 65 9.62 16.78 -6.53
CA GLU A 65 8.18 16.55 -6.39
C GLU A 65 7.90 15.13 -5.90
N VAL A 66 7.08 14.99 -4.86
CA VAL A 66 6.58 13.69 -4.40
C VAL A 66 5.47 13.25 -5.35
N VAL A 67 5.69 12.17 -6.07
CA VAL A 67 4.74 11.64 -7.08
C VAL A 67 4.15 10.30 -6.69
N GLY A 68 4.57 9.73 -5.58
CA GLY A 68 3.99 8.49 -5.07
C GLY A 68 4.39 8.24 -3.63
N SER A 69 3.66 7.37 -2.95
CA SER A 69 3.98 6.98 -1.58
C SER A 69 3.31 5.67 -1.23
N VAL A 70 3.82 4.98 -0.23
CA VAL A 70 3.23 3.77 0.32
C VAL A 70 3.69 3.64 1.78
N ARG A 71 2.86 3.05 2.62
CA ARG A 71 3.11 2.89 4.05
C ARG A 71 2.98 1.44 4.46
N GLY A 72 3.76 1.07 5.48
CA GLY A 72 3.66 -0.27 6.05
C GLY A 72 4.11 -0.31 7.49
N ARG A 73 3.58 -1.29 8.21
CA ARG A 73 3.91 -1.54 9.60
C ARG A 73 3.81 -3.04 9.87
N VAL A 74 4.82 -3.58 10.53
CA VAL A 74 4.85 -5.00 10.89
C VAL A 74 4.32 -5.16 12.32
N ASP A 75 3.33 -6.04 12.49
CA ASP A 75 2.78 -6.32 13.82
C ASP A 75 3.62 -7.38 14.55
N GLU A 76 3.20 -7.72 15.76
CA GLU A 76 3.90 -8.71 16.61
C GLU A 76 3.87 -10.13 16.06
N HIS A 77 2.99 -10.41 15.10
CA HIS A 77 2.86 -11.73 14.49
C HIS A 77 3.60 -11.84 13.15
N GLY A 78 4.35 -10.81 12.78
CA GLY A 78 5.10 -10.80 11.53
C GLY A 78 4.25 -10.46 10.30
N THR A 79 3.04 -9.93 10.49
CA THR A 79 2.22 -9.46 9.39
C THR A 79 2.49 -7.99 9.13
N ALA A 80 2.90 -7.68 7.91
CA ALA A 80 3.07 -6.30 7.45
C ALA A 80 1.76 -5.78 6.90
N ALA A 81 1.15 -4.82 7.59
CA ALA A 81 -0.01 -4.12 7.10
C ALA A 81 0.47 -3.00 6.17
N ILE A 82 0.13 -3.10 4.90
CA ILE A 82 0.49 -2.13 3.86
C ILE A 82 -0.74 -1.30 3.53
N SER A 83 -0.55 0.01 3.41
CA SER A 83 -1.66 0.91 3.15
C SER A 83 -1.23 2.11 2.32
N LYS A 84 -2.21 2.77 1.77
CA LYS A 84 -2.08 4.06 1.10
C LYS A 84 -0.98 4.07 0.03
N LEU A 85 -1.04 3.07 -0.85
CA LEU A 85 -0.26 3.07 -2.08
C LEU A 85 -0.91 4.08 -3.03
N ILE A 86 -0.25 5.18 -3.24
CA ILE A 86 -0.75 6.28 -4.07
C ILE A 86 0.29 6.68 -5.11
N VAL A 87 -0.18 6.97 -6.32
CA VAL A 87 0.66 7.43 -7.42
C VAL A 87 -0.06 8.60 -8.08
N HIS A 88 0.65 9.70 -8.25
CA HIS A 88 0.08 10.89 -8.90
C HIS A 88 -0.55 10.50 -10.25
N PRO A 89 -1.74 11.01 -10.58
CA PRO A 89 -2.41 10.64 -11.84
C PRO A 89 -1.55 10.77 -13.09
N ARG A 90 -0.66 11.77 -13.15
CA ARG A 90 0.27 11.95 -14.28
C ARG A 90 1.28 10.81 -14.40
N MET A 91 1.56 10.14 -13.30
CA MET A 91 2.61 9.11 -13.23
C MET A 91 2.07 7.69 -13.23
N GLN A 92 0.76 7.53 -13.34
CA GLN A 92 0.14 6.20 -13.40
C GLN A 92 0.45 5.52 -14.74
N ARG A 93 0.36 4.19 -14.75
CA ARG A 93 0.63 3.34 -15.92
C ARG A 93 2.10 3.27 -16.34
N HIS A 94 3.01 3.67 -15.44
CA HIS A 94 4.46 3.55 -15.67
C HIS A 94 5.13 2.55 -14.74
N GLY A 95 4.32 1.71 -14.05
CA GLY A 95 4.85 0.71 -13.14
C GLY A 95 5.32 1.26 -11.79
N LEU A 96 5.04 2.52 -11.47
CA LEU A 96 5.53 3.13 -10.24
C LEU A 96 4.90 2.51 -9.00
N GLY A 97 3.60 2.19 -9.05
CA GLY A 97 2.92 1.51 -7.95
C GLY A 97 3.56 0.17 -7.63
N SER A 98 3.90 -0.61 -8.65
CA SER A 98 4.59 -1.91 -8.48
C SER A 98 5.98 -1.71 -7.87
N ARG A 99 6.71 -0.70 -8.30
CA ARG A 99 8.05 -0.39 -7.77
C ARG A 99 8.00 0.03 -6.31
N LEU A 100 7.06 0.89 -5.94
CA LEU A 100 6.87 1.33 -4.55
C LEU A 100 6.53 0.14 -3.65
N LEU A 101 5.59 -0.68 -4.08
CA LEU A 101 5.16 -1.82 -3.29
C LEU A 101 6.30 -2.84 -3.13
N ALA A 102 7.03 -3.15 -4.19
CA ALA A 102 8.18 -4.06 -4.12
C ALA A 102 9.27 -3.53 -3.19
N ALA A 103 9.56 -2.23 -3.25
CA ALA A 103 10.56 -1.61 -2.38
C ALA A 103 10.14 -1.68 -0.91
N LEU A 104 8.86 -1.45 -0.62
CA LEU A 104 8.36 -1.55 0.75
C LEU A 104 8.38 -2.99 1.25
N GLU A 105 7.95 -3.94 0.42
CA GLU A 105 8.01 -5.36 0.77
C GLU A 105 9.41 -5.79 1.17
N GLU A 106 10.40 -5.41 0.37
CA GLU A 106 11.80 -5.73 0.65
C GLU A 106 12.27 -5.11 1.97
N LEU A 107 11.92 -3.87 2.22
CA LEU A 107 12.26 -3.17 3.46
C LEU A 107 11.62 -3.85 4.67
N LEU A 108 10.35 -4.19 4.59
CA LEU A 108 9.62 -4.80 5.71
C LEU A 108 10.06 -6.25 5.96
N ALA A 109 10.45 -6.97 4.92
CA ALA A 109 11.00 -8.33 5.08
C ALA A 109 12.39 -8.30 5.75
N GLY A 110 13.22 -7.32 5.39
CA GLY A 110 14.56 -7.17 5.95
C GLY A 110 14.54 -6.62 7.38
N GLU A 111 14.19 -5.35 7.53
CA GLU A 111 14.21 -4.65 8.82
C GLU A 111 13.11 -5.11 9.77
N GLY A 112 11.90 -5.28 9.24
CA GLY A 112 10.73 -5.59 10.04
C GLY A 112 10.52 -7.08 10.27
N ALA A 113 11.28 -7.95 9.60
CA ALA A 113 11.13 -9.39 9.65
C ALA A 113 9.72 -9.86 9.32
N ALA A 114 9.06 -9.21 8.36
CA ALA A 114 7.72 -9.58 7.96
C ALA A 114 7.71 -10.98 7.33
N SER A 115 6.79 -11.83 7.78
CA SER A 115 6.57 -13.16 7.21
C SER A 115 5.48 -13.13 6.13
N ARG A 116 4.62 -12.15 6.17
CA ARG A 116 3.58 -11.94 5.14
C ARG A 116 3.20 -10.49 5.04
N TYR A 117 2.62 -10.15 3.91
CA TYR A 117 2.10 -8.81 3.63
C TYR A 117 0.59 -8.87 3.51
N ARG A 118 -0.08 -7.88 4.07
CA ARG A 118 -1.54 -7.76 4.02
C ARG A 118 -1.90 -6.35 3.61
N LEU A 119 -2.85 -6.25 2.69
CA LEU A 119 -3.43 -4.97 2.30
C LEU A 119 -4.91 -5.16 1.99
N PHE A 120 -5.63 -4.06 1.88
CA PHE A 120 -7.03 -4.12 1.50
C PHE A 120 -7.35 -3.02 0.49
N THR A 121 -8.41 -3.25 -0.26
CA THR A 121 -8.92 -2.27 -1.22
C THR A 121 -10.43 -2.46 -1.36
N GLY A 122 -11.10 -1.47 -1.92
CA GLY A 122 -12.54 -1.57 -2.16
C GLY A 122 -12.86 -2.58 -3.24
N HIS A 123 -14.01 -3.22 -3.10
CA HIS A 123 -14.43 -4.31 -4.00
C HIS A 123 -14.66 -3.87 -5.44
N ARG A 124 -14.86 -2.57 -5.68
CA ARG A 124 -15.04 -2.00 -7.02
C ARG A 124 -13.79 -1.31 -7.56
N SER A 125 -12.71 -1.31 -6.79
CA SER A 125 -11.42 -0.72 -7.18
C SER A 125 -10.66 -1.71 -8.06
N GLU A 126 -11.15 -1.93 -9.27
CA GLU A 126 -10.67 -2.98 -10.17
C GLU A 126 -9.20 -2.84 -10.55
N GLY A 127 -8.73 -1.61 -10.73
CA GLY A 127 -7.32 -1.36 -11.04
C GLY A 127 -6.41 -1.82 -9.91
N ASN A 128 -6.77 -1.53 -8.67
CA ASN A 128 -6.02 -1.95 -7.49
C ASN A 128 -6.04 -3.47 -7.35
N LEU A 129 -7.21 -4.09 -7.48
CA LEU A 129 -7.33 -5.54 -7.39
C LEU A 129 -6.47 -6.24 -8.43
N ARG A 130 -6.45 -5.73 -9.64
CA ARG A 130 -5.65 -6.27 -10.73
C ARG A 130 -4.16 -6.14 -10.46
N LEU A 131 -3.73 -4.97 -9.96
CA LEU A 131 -2.35 -4.72 -9.59
C LEU A 131 -1.87 -5.69 -8.52
N TYR A 132 -2.64 -5.82 -7.43
CA TYR A 132 -2.24 -6.66 -6.31
C TYR A 132 -2.19 -8.14 -6.70
N ARG A 133 -3.16 -8.62 -7.46
CA ARG A 133 -3.14 -10.01 -7.96
C ARG A 133 -1.93 -10.27 -8.84
N LYS A 134 -1.60 -9.33 -9.71
CA LYS A 134 -0.41 -9.42 -10.57
C LYS A 134 0.88 -9.54 -9.74
N LEU A 135 0.91 -8.88 -8.58
CA LEU A 135 2.08 -8.90 -7.69
C LEU A 135 2.08 -10.08 -6.72
N GLY A 136 1.14 -10.99 -6.84
CA GLY A 136 1.10 -12.22 -6.07
C GLY A 136 0.18 -12.21 -4.85
N TYR A 137 -0.59 -11.17 -4.66
CA TYR A 137 -1.55 -11.09 -3.56
C TYR A 137 -2.81 -11.90 -3.89
N VAL A 138 -3.34 -12.57 -2.87
CA VAL A 138 -4.52 -13.42 -2.99
C VAL A 138 -5.60 -12.91 -2.05
N PRO A 139 -6.85 -12.75 -2.52
CA PRO A 139 -7.95 -12.37 -1.63
C PRO A 139 -8.18 -13.42 -0.54
N VAL A 140 -8.29 -12.99 0.70
CA VAL A 140 -8.49 -13.87 1.86
C VAL A 140 -9.76 -13.55 2.64
N ALA A 141 -10.30 -12.35 2.50
CA ALA A 141 -11.51 -11.95 3.20
C ALA A 141 -12.19 -10.80 2.48
N THR A 142 -13.50 -10.69 2.66
CA THR A 142 -14.28 -9.55 2.21
C THR A 142 -15.22 -9.15 3.32
N GLU A 143 -15.24 -7.86 3.66
CA GLU A 143 -16.09 -7.32 4.71
C GLU A 143 -16.90 -6.15 4.18
N ARG A 144 -18.21 -6.19 4.36
CA ARG A 144 -19.07 -5.07 4.01
C ARG A 144 -18.99 -4.01 5.11
N VAL A 145 -18.54 -2.81 4.77
CA VAL A 145 -18.38 -1.71 5.75
C VAL A 145 -19.46 -0.65 5.58
N SER A 146 -20.14 -0.59 4.44
CA SER A 146 -21.27 0.28 4.20
C SER A 146 -22.12 -0.30 3.07
N PRO A 147 -23.31 0.23 2.80
CA PRO A 147 -24.14 -0.26 1.69
C PRO A 147 -23.45 -0.26 0.34
N ALA A 148 -22.55 0.68 0.11
CA ALA A 148 -21.87 0.85 -1.19
C ALA A 148 -20.45 0.30 -1.20
N LEU A 149 -19.86 -0.07 -0.05
CA LEU A 149 -18.45 -0.42 0.03
C LEU A 149 -18.24 -1.72 0.80
N SER A 150 -17.59 -2.67 0.14
CA SER A 150 -16.99 -3.83 0.80
C SER A 150 -15.48 -3.75 0.63
N LEU A 151 -14.74 -4.11 1.67
CA LEU A 151 -13.29 -4.16 1.64
C LEU A 151 -12.82 -5.58 1.39
N VAL A 152 -11.95 -5.74 0.42
CA VAL A 152 -11.30 -7.01 0.11
C VAL A 152 -9.91 -6.97 0.72
N THR A 153 -9.62 -7.92 1.58
CA THR A 153 -8.29 -8.10 2.17
C THR A 153 -7.52 -9.11 1.34
N LEU A 154 -6.29 -8.76 0.98
CA LEU A 154 -5.42 -9.64 0.20
C LEU A 154 -4.12 -9.83 0.97
N GLU A 155 -3.54 -11.02 0.81
CA GLU A 155 -2.30 -11.40 1.47
C GLU A 155 -1.32 -12.06 0.51
N LYS A 156 -0.05 -12.01 0.90
CA LYS A 156 1.04 -12.63 0.16
C LYS A 156 2.15 -12.97 1.17
N PRO A 157 2.74 -14.20 1.10
CA PRO A 157 3.90 -14.52 1.94
C PRO A 157 5.11 -13.70 1.53
N SER A 158 6.00 -13.40 2.49
CA SER A 158 7.24 -12.70 2.17
C SER A 158 8.21 -13.65 1.46
N GLY A 159 9.12 -13.06 0.67
CA GLY A 159 10.13 -13.85 -0.05
C GLY A 159 11.11 -14.58 0.84
N THR A 160 11.23 -14.18 2.11
CA THR A 160 12.11 -14.83 3.09
C THR A 160 11.60 -16.20 3.53
N ASP A 161 10.32 -16.49 3.34
CA ASP A 161 9.73 -17.78 3.67
C ASP A 161 9.95 -18.84 2.60
N ARG A 162 10.55 -18.48 1.47
CA ARG A 162 10.79 -19.44 0.39
C ARG A 162 11.73 -20.57 0.75
N ALA A 163 12.57 -20.39 1.75
CA ALA A 163 13.51 -21.44 2.20
C ALA A 163 12.83 -22.57 2.97
N GLY A 164 11.62 -22.32 3.54
CA GLY A 164 10.81 -23.37 4.15
C GLY A 164 9.56 -23.69 3.35
N GLY A 165 9.54 -23.28 2.11
CA GLY A 165 8.39 -22.71 1.47
C GLY A 165 7.33 -23.61 0.89
N SER A 166 7.53 -24.87 0.63
CA SER A 166 6.47 -25.64 0.00
C SER A 166 5.35 -26.06 0.99
N VAL A 167 5.71 -26.19 2.25
CA VAL A 167 4.76 -26.60 3.30
C VAL A 167 3.91 -25.42 3.74
N ALA A 168 4.51 -24.27 3.91
CA ALA A 168 3.79 -23.06 4.31
C ALA A 168 2.81 -22.60 3.24
N ALA A 169 3.17 -22.70 1.98
CA ALA A 169 2.29 -22.37 0.87
C ALA A 169 1.09 -23.33 0.80
N GLY A 170 1.29 -24.59 1.12
CA GLY A 170 0.23 -25.60 1.18
C GLY A 170 -0.77 -25.32 2.31
N GLU A 171 -0.28 -24.91 3.46
CA GLU A 171 -1.14 -24.57 4.59
C GLU A 171 -1.96 -23.31 4.35
N LEU A 172 -1.36 -22.31 3.72
CA LEU A 172 -2.07 -21.07 3.37
C LEU A 172 -3.18 -21.34 2.34
N ALA A 173 -2.94 -22.22 1.40
CA ALA A 173 -3.96 -22.61 0.42
C ALA A 173 -5.09 -23.42 1.06
N ALA A 174 -4.80 -24.21 2.09
CA ALA A 174 -5.80 -25.01 2.78
C ALA A 174 -6.66 -24.19 3.75
N SER A 175 -6.18 -23.04 4.22
CA SER A 175 -6.94 -22.17 5.14
C SER A 175 -7.73 -21.08 4.42
N ALA A 176 -7.57 -20.98 3.13
CA ALA A 176 -8.36 -20.09 2.29
C ALA A 176 -9.58 -20.83 1.75
#